data_541ddb968e7651da6d842740cbfb0317
#
_entry.id   541ddb968e7651da6d842740cbfb0317
#
_cell.length_a   1.000
_cell.length_b   1.000
_cell.length_c   1.000
_cell.angle_alpha   90.00
_cell.angle_beta   90.00
_cell.angle_gamma   90.00
#
_symmetry.space_group_name_H-M   'P 1'
#
loop_
_entity.id
_entity.type
_entity.pdbx_description
1 polymer ?
#
loop_
_entity_poly.entity_id
_entity_poly.type
_entity_poly.pdbx_seq_one_letter_code
_entity_poly.pdbx_strand_id
1 'polypeptide(L)'
;MGKFPAISITLKGATGENLEEAKVMLRRIIGREAMRFRFLLESDRIDDTERSQYEALIGTDKTGTFTMSDDLLKDSLLMLSQFLQKHYGQGTVMLIDEYDVPLDKAYWAGYYDSFIGNCNIQRYKREQEFTKQMSDKLLPEYDDKTTRFRRYKNLPRQPRHQISRPRLRNNPYPEVHP
;
A
#
# COMPACT_ATOMS: atom_id res chain seq x y z
N MET A 1 -27.81 -2.43 1.03
CA MET A 1 -26.60 -2.06 0.28
C MET A 1 -25.70 -1.23 1.18
N GLY A 2 -24.42 -1.65 1.31
CA GLY A 2 -23.33 -0.90 1.93
C GLY A 2 -23.57 -0.37 3.36
N LYS A 3 -23.45 -1.22 4.37
CA LYS A 3 -23.59 -0.77 5.77
C LYS A 3 -22.35 -0.08 6.33
N PHE A 4 -21.18 -0.22 5.65
CA PHE A 4 -19.89 0.26 6.15
C PHE A 4 -19.19 1.13 5.11
N PRO A 5 -18.52 2.22 5.51
CA PRO A 5 -17.62 2.95 4.62
C PRO A 5 -16.45 2.04 4.21
N ALA A 6 -16.05 2.12 2.95
CA ALA A 6 -14.96 1.29 2.42
C ALA A 6 -13.91 2.14 1.73
N ILE A 7 -12.66 1.98 2.16
CA ILE A 7 -11.43 2.45 1.47
C ILE A 7 -11.01 1.34 0.52
N SER A 8 -10.83 1.64 -0.77
CA SER A 8 -10.43 0.65 -1.77
C SER A 8 -9.27 1.17 -2.60
N ILE A 9 -8.11 0.54 -2.46
CA ILE A 9 -6.90 0.90 -3.20
C ILE A 9 -6.31 -0.31 -3.90
N THR A 10 -5.69 -0.10 -5.06
CA THR A 10 -4.81 -1.07 -5.70
C THR A 10 -3.38 -0.54 -5.70
N LEU A 11 -2.44 -1.34 -5.24
CA LEU A 11 -1.03 -0.98 -5.19
C LEU A 11 -0.27 -1.39 -6.45
N LYS A 12 -0.95 -1.84 -7.50
CA LYS A 12 -0.36 -2.21 -8.79
C LYS A 12 0.57 -1.15 -9.37
N GLY A 13 0.19 0.11 -9.23
CA GLY A 13 0.95 1.25 -9.72
C GLY A 13 1.96 1.85 -8.72
N ALA A 14 2.09 1.30 -7.51
CA ALA A 14 2.99 1.80 -6.47
C ALA A 14 4.44 1.32 -6.72
N THR A 15 5.00 1.67 -7.88
CA THR A 15 6.31 1.21 -8.36
C THR A 15 7.16 2.40 -8.77
N GLY A 16 8.50 2.24 -8.71
CA GLY A 16 9.49 3.22 -9.14
C GLY A 16 10.85 2.55 -9.30
N GLU A 17 11.77 3.22 -9.97
CA GLU A 17 13.17 2.76 -10.09
C GLU A 17 13.91 2.92 -8.75
N ASN A 18 13.40 3.79 -7.87
CA ASN A 18 13.94 4.07 -6.55
C ASN A 18 12.81 4.33 -5.54
N LEU A 19 13.20 4.43 -4.26
CA LEU A 19 12.27 4.63 -3.15
C LEU A 19 11.43 5.92 -3.30
N GLU A 20 12.04 7.02 -3.75
CA GLU A 20 11.33 8.31 -3.84
C GLU A 20 10.25 8.28 -4.92
N GLU A 21 10.52 7.68 -6.05
CA GLU A 21 9.51 7.48 -7.10
C GLU A 21 8.35 6.59 -6.61
N ALA A 22 8.66 5.49 -5.92
CA ALA A 22 7.64 4.64 -5.32
C ALA A 22 6.77 5.40 -4.31
N LYS A 23 7.37 6.29 -3.49
CA LYS A 23 6.62 7.16 -2.56
C LYS A 23 5.72 8.15 -3.29
N VAL A 24 6.19 8.75 -4.40
CA VAL A 24 5.34 9.65 -5.22
C VAL A 24 4.13 8.91 -5.73
N MET A 25 4.30 7.66 -6.20
CA MET A 25 3.18 6.84 -6.67
C MET A 25 2.23 6.46 -5.54
N LEU A 26 2.75 6.12 -4.35
CA LEU A 26 1.93 5.86 -3.15
C LEU A 26 1.11 7.08 -2.74
N ARG A 27 1.73 8.28 -2.68
CA ARG A 27 1.01 9.54 -2.39
C ARG A 27 -0.13 9.75 -3.39
N ARG A 28 0.11 9.47 -4.67
CA ARG A 28 -0.90 9.60 -5.73
C ARG A 28 -2.07 8.64 -5.54
N ILE A 29 -1.80 7.37 -5.21
CA ILE A 29 -2.83 6.34 -5.00
C ILE A 29 -3.69 6.71 -3.78
N ILE A 30 -3.04 6.99 -2.65
CA ILE A 30 -3.72 7.29 -1.39
C ILE A 30 -4.45 8.63 -1.47
N GLY A 31 -3.81 9.66 -2.01
CA GLY A 31 -4.42 10.97 -2.15
C GLY A 31 -5.68 10.96 -3.04
N ARG A 32 -5.66 10.20 -4.13
CA ARG A 32 -6.84 10.01 -4.98
C ARG A 32 -7.97 9.30 -4.25
N GLU A 33 -7.66 8.27 -3.48
CA GLU A 33 -8.66 7.60 -2.68
C GLU A 33 -9.22 8.52 -1.59
N ALA A 34 -8.35 9.27 -0.90
CA ALA A 34 -8.79 10.28 0.07
C ALA A 34 -9.71 11.32 -0.56
N MET A 35 -9.41 11.81 -1.77
CA MET A 35 -10.25 12.78 -2.48
C MET A 35 -11.70 12.31 -2.70
N ARG A 36 -11.97 11.00 -2.74
CA ARG A 36 -13.34 10.45 -2.82
C ARG A 36 -14.18 10.80 -1.60
N PHE A 37 -13.53 11.02 -0.48
CA PHE A 37 -14.17 11.33 0.81
C PHE A 37 -14.09 12.81 1.17
N ARG A 38 -13.93 13.70 0.18
CA ARG A 38 -13.78 15.14 0.39
C ARG A 38 -14.90 15.78 1.22
N PHE A 39 -16.08 15.17 1.24
CA PHE A 39 -17.19 15.58 2.10
C PHE A 39 -16.83 15.56 3.60
N LEU A 40 -15.77 14.87 4.02
CA LEU A 40 -15.29 14.89 5.39
C LEU A 40 -14.89 16.28 5.86
N LEU A 41 -14.46 17.17 4.94
CA LEU A 41 -14.17 18.59 5.25
C LEU A 41 -15.39 19.36 5.77
N GLU A 42 -16.58 18.91 5.40
CA GLU A 42 -17.87 19.52 5.79
C GLU A 42 -18.55 18.76 6.94
N SER A 43 -17.86 17.77 7.52
CA SER A 43 -18.42 16.92 8.57
C SER A 43 -18.42 17.65 9.92
N ASP A 44 -19.56 17.71 10.57
CA ASP A 44 -19.70 18.27 11.93
C ASP A 44 -19.05 17.40 13.02
N ARG A 45 -18.62 16.17 12.67
CA ARG A 45 -18.00 15.22 13.58
C ARG A 45 -16.48 15.28 13.57
N ILE A 46 -15.89 16.06 12.68
CA ILE A 46 -14.46 16.25 12.53
C ILE A 46 -14.10 17.64 13.04
N ASP A 47 -13.17 17.71 13.98
CA ASP A 47 -12.71 18.98 14.53
C ASP A 47 -11.75 19.73 13.56
N ASP A 48 -11.43 20.99 13.87
CA ASP A 48 -10.61 21.82 13.00
C ASP A 48 -9.18 21.30 12.83
N THR A 49 -8.63 20.62 13.85
CA THR A 49 -7.30 20.01 13.79
C THR A 49 -7.31 18.82 12.82
N GLU A 50 -8.31 17.98 12.93
CA GLU A 50 -8.52 16.83 12.05
C GLU A 50 -8.81 17.28 10.60
N ARG A 51 -9.56 18.36 10.46
CA ARG A 51 -9.83 19.00 9.15
C ARG A 51 -8.53 19.44 8.49
N SER A 52 -7.66 20.14 9.24
CA SER A 52 -6.35 20.56 8.75
C SER A 52 -5.45 19.36 8.37
N GLN A 53 -5.49 18.27 9.13
CA GLN A 53 -4.78 17.04 8.81
C GLN A 53 -5.32 16.39 7.54
N TYR A 54 -6.63 16.39 7.35
CA TYR A 54 -7.25 15.86 6.15
C TYR A 54 -6.92 16.73 4.91
N GLU A 55 -6.90 18.06 5.05
CA GLU A 55 -6.45 18.97 4.00
C GLU A 55 -5.01 18.67 3.57
N ALA A 56 -4.12 18.41 4.52
CA ALA A 56 -2.73 18.01 4.22
C ALA A 56 -2.66 16.67 3.48
N LEU A 57 -3.60 15.74 3.76
CA LEU A 57 -3.67 14.44 3.09
C LEU A 57 -4.07 14.56 1.61
N ILE A 58 -4.95 15.49 1.28
CA ILE A 58 -5.46 15.70 -0.09
C ILE A 58 -4.77 16.86 -0.81
N GLY A 59 -3.86 17.57 -0.13
CA GLY A 59 -3.16 18.75 -0.67
C GLY A 59 -2.31 18.41 -1.88
N THR A 60 -2.37 19.27 -2.91
CA THR A 60 -1.58 19.14 -4.13
C THR A 60 -0.85 20.45 -4.43
N ASP A 61 0.27 20.36 -5.12
CA ASP A 61 0.97 21.49 -5.69
C ASP A 61 0.28 22.03 -6.96
N LYS A 62 0.88 23.04 -7.58
CA LYS A 62 0.37 23.66 -8.83
C LYS A 62 0.32 22.68 -10.02
N THR A 63 1.05 21.58 -9.95
CA THR A 63 1.09 20.53 -10.99
C THR A 63 0.07 19.42 -10.74
N GLY A 64 -0.63 19.47 -9.60
CA GLY A 64 -1.56 18.42 -9.18
C GLY A 64 -0.88 17.21 -8.53
N THR A 65 0.39 17.36 -8.13
CA THR A 65 1.12 16.31 -7.39
C THR A 65 0.81 16.42 -5.91
N PHE A 66 0.47 15.31 -5.26
CA PHE A 66 0.17 15.27 -3.83
C PHE A 66 1.43 15.57 -3.00
N THR A 67 1.29 16.50 -2.05
CA THR A 67 2.40 17.08 -1.26
C THR A 67 2.51 16.53 0.15
N MET A 68 1.75 15.50 0.49
CA MET A 68 1.81 14.90 1.82
C MET A 68 3.24 14.49 2.19
N SER A 69 3.63 14.74 3.45
CA SER A 69 4.93 14.35 3.99
C SER A 69 5.08 12.83 4.08
N ASP A 70 6.31 12.34 4.27
CA ASP A 70 6.55 10.90 4.47
C ASP A 70 5.86 10.36 5.73
N ASP A 71 5.80 11.15 6.80
CA ASP A 71 5.13 10.74 8.03
C ASP A 71 3.62 10.70 7.85
N LEU A 72 3.05 11.68 7.15
CA LEU A 72 1.64 11.66 6.80
C LEU A 72 1.30 10.49 5.86
N LEU A 73 2.18 10.16 4.92
CA LEU A 73 2.01 9.01 4.03
C LEU A 73 1.94 7.70 4.82
N LYS A 74 2.78 7.54 5.85
CA LYS A 74 2.78 6.34 6.72
C LYS A 74 1.46 6.15 7.46
N ASP A 75 0.89 7.23 7.97
CA ASP A 75 -0.31 7.20 8.80
C ASP A 75 -1.61 7.44 8.02
N SER A 76 -1.51 7.72 6.73
CA SER A 76 -2.59 8.19 5.86
C SER A 76 -3.84 7.30 5.85
N LEU A 77 -3.66 5.99 5.70
CA LEU A 77 -4.79 5.04 5.65
C LEU A 77 -5.45 4.87 7.01
N LEU A 78 -4.66 4.88 8.10
CA LEU A 78 -5.19 4.84 9.45
C LEU A 78 -6.00 6.09 9.74
N MET A 79 -5.47 7.27 9.45
CA MET A 79 -6.17 8.55 9.63
C MET A 79 -7.46 8.60 8.82
N LEU A 80 -7.41 8.22 7.54
CA LEU A 80 -8.59 8.19 6.69
C LEU A 80 -9.67 7.25 7.25
N SER A 81 -9.27 6.09 7.76
CA SER A 81 -10.20 5.14 8.39
C SER A 81 -10.84 5.69 9.65
N GLN A 82 -10.07 6.41 10.48
CA GLN A 82 -10.55 7.05 11.69
C GLN A 82 -11.54 8.19 11.38
N PHE A 83 -11.26 9.02 10.40
CA PHE A 83 -12.17 10.10 9.98
C PHE A 83 -13.50 9.54 9.45
N LEU A 84 -13.44 8.48 8.63
CA LEU A 84 -14.64 7.80 8.16
C LEU A 84 -15.43 7.16 9.30
N GLN A 85 -14.74 6.51 10.24
CA GLN A 85 -15.38 5.94 11.42
C GLN A 85 -16.06 7.01 12.27
N LYS A 86 -15.41 8.16 12.47
CA LYS A 86 -15.97 9.28 13.21
C LYS A 86 -17.22 9.84 12.52
N HIS A 87 -17.15 10.03 11.20
CA HIS A 87 -18.25 10.56 10.39
C HIS A 87 -19.47 9.62 10.38
N TYR A 88 -19.26 8.33 10.13
CA TYR A 88 -20.36 7.37 9.98
C TYR A 88 -20.76 6.70 11.30
N GLY A 89 -19.97 6.80 12.36
CA GLY A 89 -20.22 6.16 13.65
C GLY A 89 -20.08 4.64 13.62
N GLN A 90 -19.38 4.08 12.61
CA GLN A 90 -19.19 2.64 12.45
C GLN A 90 -17.84 2.35 11.78
N GLY A 91 -17.32 1.11 11.95
CA GLY A 91 -16.03 0.70 11.44
C GLY A 91 -15.89 0.86 9.93
N THR A 92 -14.66 1.11 9.47
CA THR A 92 -14.31 1.25 8.05
C THR A 92 -13.73 -0.06 7.53
N VAL A 93 -14.18 -0.51 6.37
CA VAL A 93 -13.59 -1.66 5.66
C VAL A 93 -12.45 -1.16 4.78
N MET A 94 -11.31 -1.82 4.83
CA MET A 94 -10.16 -1.51 3.99
C MET A 94 -9.89 -2.66 3.02
N LEU A 95 -9.93 -2.36 1.72
CA LEU A 95 -9.66 -3.29 0.64
C LEU A 95 -8.37 -2.85 -0.07
N ILE A 96 -7.33 -3.68 0.04
CA ILE A 96 -6.03 -3.41 -0.59
C ILE A 96 -5.74 -4.55 -1.55
N ASP A 97 -5.66 -4.22 -2.84
CA ASP A 97 -5.35 -5.16 -3.91
C ASP A 97 -3.90 -5.01 -4.36
N GLU A 98 -3.30 -6.12 -4.81
CA GLU A 98 -1.92 -6.21 -5.33
C GLU A 98 -0.87 -5.60 -4.38
N TYR A 99 -1.02 -5.84 -3.08
CA TYR A 99 -0.12 -5.29 -2.05
C TYR A 99 1.31 -5.84 -2.13
N ASP A 100 1.52 -6.94 -2.83
CA ASP A 100 2.81 -7.59 -3.05
C ASP A 100 3.62 -6.94 -4.18
N VAL A 101 2.96 -6.30 -5.14
CA VAL A 101 3.62 -5.68 -6.32
C VAL A 101 4.70 -4.65 -5.93
N PRO A 102 4.45 -3.67 -5.04
CA PRO A 102 5.49 -2.73 -4.66
C PRO A 102 6.64 -3.39 -3.89
N LEU A 103 6.38 -4.47 -3.15
CA LEU A 103 7.41 -5.22 -2.42
C LEU A 103 8.33 -5.97 -3.40
N ASP A 104 7.76 -6.64 -4.39
CA ASP A 104 8.51 -7.34 -5.43
C ASP A 104 9.37 -6.35 -6.24
N LYS A 105 8.79 -5.21 -6.64
CA LYS A 105 9.53 -4.17 -7.37
C LYS A 105 10.65 -3.56 -6.54
N ALA A 106 10.41 -3.25 -5.27
CA ALA A 106 11.44 -2.75 -4.36
C ALA A 106 12.59 -3.75 -4.17
N TYR A 107 12.28 -5.05 -4.12
CA TYR A 107 13.27 -6.11 -4.03
C TYR A 107 14.17 -6.14 -5.27
N TRP A 108 13.60 -6.16 -6.47
CA TRP A 108 14.34 -6.20 -7.71
C TRP A 108 15.14 -4.92 -7.98
N ALA A 109 14.64 -3.78 -7.57
CA ALA A 109 15.31 -2.48 -7.69
C ALA A 109 16.31 -2.19 -6.55
N GLY A 110 16.42 -3.06 -5.53
CA GLY A 110 17.44 -3.00 -4.49
C GLY A 110 17.15 -2.01 -3.35
N TYR A 111 15.91 -1.49 -3.21
CA TYR A 111 15.53 -0.59 -2.11
C TYR A 111 14.50 -1.20 -1.13
N TYR A 112 14.35 -2.53 -1.13
CA TYR A 112 13.36 -3.26 -0.32
C TYR A 112 13.43 -2.93 1.17
N ASP A 113 14.62 -2.97 1.78
CA ASP A 113 14.79 -2.71 3.21
C ASP A 113 14.38 -1.27 3.57
N SER A 114 14.71 -0.31 2.70
CA SER A 114 14.31 1.09 2.85
C SER A 114 12.81 1.28 2.65
N PHE A 115 12.21 0.56 1.72
CA PHE A 115 10.78 0.58 1.46
C PHE A 115 9.99 0.07 2.67
N ILE A 116 10.35 -1.08 3.24
CA ILE A 116 9.71 -1.64 4.44
C ILE A 116 9.91 -0.75 5.67
N GLY A 117 11.10 -0.15 5.82
CA GLY A 117 11.39 0.76 6.93
C GLY A 117 10.55 2.05 6.87
N ASN A 118 10.22 2.52 5.69
CA ASN A 118 9.41 3.73 5.49
C ASN A 118 7.90 3.45 5.42
N CYS A 119 7.50 2.30 4.90
CA CYS A 119 6.10 1.88 4.98
C CYS A 119 5.88 1.20 6.33
N ASN A 120 4.95 1.70 7.14
CA ASN A 120 4.64 1.16 8.48
C ASN A 120 4.01 -0.27 8.40
N ILE A 121 4.52 -1.11 7.47
CA ILE A 121 4.13 -2.52 7.29
C ILE A 121 4.37 -3.32 8.57
N GLN A 122 5.32 -2.91 9.43
CA GLN A 122 5.51 -3.52 10.74
C GLN A 122 4.29 -3.30 11.68
N ARG A 123 3.57 -2.19 11.52
CA ARG A 123 2.32 -1.94 12.25
C ARG A 123 1.20 -2.83 11.72
N TYR A 124 1.13 -2.99 10.40
CA TYR A 124 0.22 -3.94 9.74
C TYR A 124 0.48 -5.39 10.14
N LYS A 125 1.75 -5.80 10.30
CA LYS A 125 2.09 -7.15 10.80
C LYS A 125 1.58 -7.38 12.21
N ARG A 126 1.67 -6.41 13.11
CA ARG A 126 1.10 -6.51 14.48
C ARG A 126 -0.43 -6.59 14.47
N GLU A 127 -1.09 -5.86 13.58
CA GLU A 127 -2.54 -5.92 13.45
C GLU A 127 -3.00 -7.22 12.78
N GLN A 128 -2.25 -7.74 11.82
CA GLN A 128 -2.52 -9.07 11.26
C GLN A 128 -2.24 -10.20 12.26
N GLU A 129 -1.20 -10.09 13.08
CA GLU A 129 -0.96 -11.03 14.19
C GLU A 129 -2.08 -10.97 15.23
N PHE A 130 -2.58 -9.76 15.52
CA PHE A 130 -3.75 -9.58 16.39
C PHE A 130 -5.02 -10.14 15.75
N THR A 131 -5.27 -9.88 14.47
CA THR A 131 -6.41 -10.44 13.70
C THR A 131 -6.29 -11.96 13.58
N LYS A 132 -5.08 -12.49 13.39
CA LYS A 132 -4.80 -13.93 13.37
C LYS A 132 -5.05 -14.56 14.74
N GLN A 133 -4.58 -13.95 15.83
CA GLN A 133 -4.86 -14.43 17.18
C GLN A 133 -6.34 -14.39 17.53
N MET A 134 -7.10 -13.41 17.02
CA MET A 134 -8.55 -13.35 17.15
C MET A 134 -9.24 -14.41 16.27
N SER A 135 -8.77 -14.62 15.04
CA SER A 135 -9.27 -15.67 14.14
C SER A 135 -9.01 -17.07 14.70
N ASP A 136 -7.81 -17.32 15.22
CA ASP A 136 -7.42 -18.60 15.82
C ASP A 136 -8.22 -18.92 17.10
N LYS A 137 -8.69 -17.87 17.81
CA LYS A 137 -9.57 -18.01 18.97
C LYS A 137 -11.04 -18.23 18.61
N LEU A 138 -11.48 -17.71 17.46
CA LEU A 138 -12.89 -17.71 17.03
C LEU A 138 -13.21 -18.81 16.01
N LEU A 139 -12.21 -19.30 15.28
CA LEU A 139 -12.35 -20.33 14.22
C LEU A 139 -11.18 -21.32 14.30
N PRO A 140 -11.30 -22.40 15.08
CA PRO A 140 -10.19 -23.38 15.27
C PRO A 140 -9.83 -24.23 14.04
N GLU A 141 -10.52 -24.10 12.93
CA GLU A 141 -10.38 -24.97 11.74
C GLU A 141 -10.16 -24.18 10.41
N TYR A 142 -9.25 -23.21 10.37
CA TYR A 142 -8.84 -22.66 9.07
C TYR A 142 -7.41 -23.11 8.73
N ASP A 143 -7.28 -24.12 7.86
CA ASP A 143 -6.00 -24.65 7.36
C ASP A 143 -5.36 -23.63 6.40
N ASP A 144 -4.32 -22.95 6.88
CA ASP A 144 -3.54 -21.94 6.17
C ASP A 144 -2.58 -22.57 5.15
N LYS A 145 -3.09 -23.00 4.01
CA LYS A 145 -2.26 -23.47 2.86
C LYS A 145 -1.95 -22.39 1.82
N THR A 146 -2.37 -21.14 2.01
CA THR A 146 -2.29 -20.10 0.98
C THR A 146 -1.38 -18.90 1.30
N THR A 147 -0.54 -18.94 2.31
CA THR A 147 0.38 -17.83 2.57
C THR A 147 1.64 -17.90 1.70
N ARG A 148 1.64 -17.25 0.54
CA ARG A 148 2.82 -16.99 -0.31
C ARG A 148 3.99 -16.33 0.45
N PHE A 149 3.76 -15.72 1.59
CA PHE A 149 4.76 -15.08 2.46
C PHE A 149 5.83 -16.02 3.03
N ARG A 150 5.60 -17.34 3.11
CA ARG A 150 6.62 -18.31 3.56
C ARG A 150 7.78 -18.45 2.58
N ARG A 151 7.61 -18.06 1.31
CA ARG A 151 8.61 -18.27 0.27
C ARG A 151 9.80 -17.32 0.37
N TYR A 152 9.64 -16.14 0.98
CA TYR A 152 10.69 -15.11 1.06
C TYR A 152 11.62 -15.25 2.27
N LYS A 153 11.21 -15.94 3.33
CA LYS A 153 12.05 -16.12 4.54
C LYS A 153 13.25 -17.06 4.35
N ASN A 154 13.22 -17.90 3.33
CA ASN A 154 14.22 -18.97 3.10
C ASN A 154 15.03 -18.81 1.80
N LEU A 155 14.96 -17.67 1.11
CA LEU A 155 15.82 -17.39 -0.01
C LEU A 155 17.21 -17.02 0.50
N PRO A 156 18.28 -17.75 0.11
CA PRO A 156 19.65 -17.40 0.48
C PRO A 156 19.97 -16.03 -0.11
N ARG A 157 20.51 -15.12 0.74
CA ARG A 157 21.02 -13.82 0.30
C ARG A 157 22.10 -14.04 -0.73
N GLN A 158 21.83 -13.77 -2.00
CA GLN A 158 22.81 -13.82 -3.07
C GLN A 158 23.82 -12.68 -2.87
N PRO A 159 25.13 -12.93 -2.93
CA PRO A 159 26.14 -11.88 -2.87
C PRO A 159 26.01 -10.96 -4.07
N ARG A 160 26.13 -9.64 -3.85
CA ARG A 160 25.85 -8.52 -4.79
C ARG A 160 26.70 -8.50 -6.08
N HIS A 161 27.54 -9.48 -6.40
CA HIS A 161 28.57 -9.34 -7.42
C HIS A 161 28.55 -10.36 -8.58
N GLN A 162 27.49 -11.12 -8.80
CA GLN A 162 27.44 -12.02 -9.96
C GLN A 162 26.03 -12.08 -10.59
N ILE A 163 25.59 -10.97 -11.16
CA ILE A 163 24.50 -11.01 -12.16
C ILE A 163 25.16 -10.78 -13.53
N SER A 164 25.67 -11.85 -14.11
CA SER A 164 25.94 -11.91 -15.55
C SER A 164 24.59 -11.82 -16.28
N ARG A 165 24.43 -10.80 -17.13
CA ARG A 165 23.24 -10.66 -17.97
C ARG A 165 23.04 -11.94 -18.78
N PRO A 166 21.85 -12.55 -18.79
CA PRO A 166 21.57 -13.67 -19.69
C PRO A 166 21.69 -13.18 -21.13
N ARG A 167 22.52 -13.83 -21.93
CA ARG A 167 22.53 -13.65 -23.38
C ARG A 167 21.18 -14.10 -23.90
N LEU A 168 20.45 -13.20 -24.56
CA LEU A 168 19.27 -13.53 -25.35
C LEU A 168 19.67 -14.54 -26.42
N ARG A 169 19.29 -15.80 -26.25
CA ARG A 169 19.38 -16.82 -27.30
C ARG A 169 18.05 -16.90 -28.02
N ASN A 170 18.12 -16.56 -29.30
CA ASN A 170 17.25 -16.99 -30.40
C ASN A 170 15.73 -16.89 -30.21
N ASN A 171 15.17 -15.89 -30.90
CA ASN A 171 13.76 -15.77 -31.22
C ASN A 171 13.31 -16.92 -32.15
N PRO A 172 12.28 -17.75 -31.79
CA PRO A 172 11.83 -18.86 -32.62
C PRO A 172 10.68 -18.50 -33.60
N TYR A 173 10.42 -17.23 -33.86
CA TYR A 173 9.37 -16.86 -34.83
C TYR A 173 9.97 -16.46 -36.18
N PRO A 174 9.56 -17.12 -37.29
CA PRO A 174 10.02 -16.76 -38.63
C PRO A 174 9.39 -15.42 -39.05
N GLU A 175 10.24 -14.60 -39.71
CA GLU A 175 9.79 -13.37 -40.37
C GLU A 175 8.83 -13.71 -41.49
N VAL A 176 7.67 -13.04 -41.49
CA VAL A 176 6.73 -13.05 -42.64
C VAL A 176 7.10 -11.84 -43.48
N HIS A 177 7.68 -12.09 -44.65
CA HIS A 177 7.87 -11.07 -45.70
C HIS A 177 6.60 -10.90 -46.52
N PRO A 178 6.37 -9.68 -47.10
CA PRO A 178 5.14 -9.25 -47.69
C PRO A 178 4.77 -9.98 -48.99
#